data_643b87af238dddcf726020d0e5f43538
#
_entry.id   643b87af238dddcf726020d0e5f43538
#
_cell.length_a   1.000
_cell.length_b   1.000
_cell.length_c   1.000
_cell.angle_alpha   90.00
_cell.angle_beta   90.00
_cell.angle_gamma   90.00
#
_symmetry.space_group_name_H-M   'P 1'
#
loop_
_entity.id
_entity.type
_entity.pdbx_description
1 polymer ?
#
loop_
_entity_poly.entity_id
_entity_poly.type
_entity_poly.pdbx_seq_one_letter_code
_entity_poly.pdbx_strand_id
1 'polypeptide(L)'
;MWSGDEVTLEGRHFTASNNQAHPEPVQQPHPPIWIGGNSGRARQRVASKGQGWIPFPTSRQLATTARTAPLETRDDLVPMLDDLWHRLEAVGRNPAVDVHFVCPDGGSPASDDFDVDAHLTGLAALEELGVTWVGVPIPGDPLDRTVEALLRYGEEVIDGS
;
A
#
# COMPACT_ATOMS: atom_id res chain seq x y z
N MET A 1 0.63 17.04 -17.44
CA MET A 1 1.76 17.30 -16.51
C MET A 1 2.88 16.28 -16.69
N TRP A 2 2.64 14.99 -16.80
CA TRP A 2 3.70 13.99 -17.06
C TRP A 2 4.09 13.84 -18.53
N SER A 3 3.35 14.45 -19.43
CA SER A 3 3.67 14.55 -20.88
C SER A 3 4.61 15.70 -21.24
N GLY A 4 5.12 16.45 -20.26
CA GLY A 4 5.91 17.66 -20.51
C GLY A 4 5.12 18.87 -21.01
N ASP A 5 3.83 18.69 -21.30
CA ASP A 5 2.98 19.79 -21.78
C ASP A 5 2.63 20.77 -20.67
N GLU A 6 2.43 22.02 -21.07
CA GLU A 6 1.89 23.04 -20.17
C GLU A 6 0.45 22.70 -19.75
N VAL A 7 0.20 22.76 -18.43
CA VAL A 7 -1.11 22.51 -17.86
C VAL A 7 -1.72 23.81 -17.35
N THR A 8 -2.87 24.16 -17.93
CA THR A 8 -3.73 25.22 -17.42
C THR A 8 -5.04 24.59 -16.96
N LEU A 9 -5.44 24.84 -15.71
CA LEU A 9 -6.63 24.31 -15.10
C LEU A 9 -7.36 25.39 -14.32
N GLU A 10 -8.65 25.60 -14.62
CA GLU A 10 -9.55 26.37 -13.80
C GLU A 10 -10.51 25.43 -13.07
N GLY A 11 -10.15 25.05 -11.86
CA GLY A 11 -10.93 24.16 -11.01
C GLY A 11 -11.74 24.92 -9.95
N ARG A 12 -12.73 24.26 -9.37
CA ARG A 12 -13.56 24.83 -8.31
C ARG A 12 -12.78 25.31 -7.09
N HIS A 13 -11.66 24.67 -6.76
CA HIS A 13 -10.88 24.91 -5.55
C HIS A 13 -9.44 25.30 -5.82
N PHE A 14 -8.93 25.00 -7.02
CA PHE A 14 -7.55 25.25 -7.40
C PHE A 14 -7.49 25.71 -8.85
N THR A 15 -6.58 26.62 -9.12
CA THR A 15 -6.23 27.05 -10.47
C THR A 15 -4.76 26.76 -10.71
N ALA A 16 -4.41 26.38 -11.92
CA ALA A 16 -3.05 26.27 -12.39
C ALA A 16 -2.93 27.00 -13.73
N SER A 17 -1.87 27.71 -13.97
CA SER A 17 -1.65 28.43 -15.21
C SER A 17 -0.24 28.16 -15.71
N ASN A 18 -0.15 27.59 -16.90
CA ASN A 18 1.11 27.31 -17.59
C ASN A 18 2.12 26.50 -16.76
N ASN A 19 1.61 25.59 -15.90
CA ASN A 19 2.47 24.74 -15.07
C ASN A 19 3.04 23.62 -15.93
N GLN A 20 4.34 23.42 -15.84
CA GLN A 20 5.05 22.35 -16.54
C GLN A 20 5.88 21.54 -15.52
N ALA A 21 5.95 20.23 -15.68
CA ALA A 21 6.74 19.36 -14.81
C ALA A 21 7.95 18.80 -15.54
N HIS A 22 9.13 19.06 -14.99
CA HIS A 22 10.40 18.53 -15.46
C HIS A 22 11.21 17.95 -14.29
N PRO A 23 11.98 16.85 -14.50
CA PRO A 23 12.03 16.07 -15.74
C PRO A 23 10.76 15.27 -15.98
N GLU A 24 10.51 14.91 -17.23
CA GLU A 24 9.46 13.97 -17.58
C GLU A 24 9.76 12.57 -17.03
N PRO A 25 8.74 11.79 -16.62
CA PRO A 25 8.97 10.42 -16.22
C PRO A 25 9.45 9.54 -17.38
N VAL A 26 10.38 8.65 -17.09
CA VAL A 26 10.82 7.63 -18.06
C VAL A 26 9.69 6.62 -18.35
N GLN A 27 8.85 6.35 -17.34
CA GLN A 27 7.72 5.42 -17.46
C GLN A 27 6.57 6.07 -18.22
N GLN A 28 6.04 5.34 -19.21
CA GLN A 28 4.89 5.79 -20.00
C GLN A 28 3.66 4.93 -19.69
N PRO A 29 2.46 5.51 -19.62
CA PRO A 29 2.12 6.94 -19.77
C PRO A 29 2.48 7.80 -18.55
N HIS A 30 2.82 7.20 -17.43
CA HIS A 30 3.24 7.82 -16.17
C HIS A 30 3.68 6.75 -15.15
N PRO A 31 4.39 7.11 -14.07
CA PRO A 31 4.64 6.19 -12.96
C PRO A 31 3.33 5.64 -12.37
N PRO A 32 3.30 4.39 -11.87
CA PRO A 32 2.12 3.84 -11.22
C PRO A 32 1.66 4.71 -10.05
N ILE A 33 0.35 4.98 -9.99
CA ILE A 33 -0.25 5.79 -8.93
C ILE A 33 -0.82 4.84 -7.88
N TRP A 34 -0.22 4.84 -6.71
CA TRP A 34 -0.73 4.11 -5.56
C TRP A 34 -1.47 5.07 -4.62
N ILE A 35 -2.65 4.67 -4.19
CA ILE A 35 -3.55 5.51 -3.39
C ILE A 35 -3.71 4.92 -2.00
N GLY A 36 -3.32 5.71 -0.99
CA GLY A 36 -3.45 5.35 0.41
C GLY A 36 -4.84 5.61 0.99
N GLY A 37 -5.15 4.90 2.05
CA GLY A 37 -6.31 5.14 2.91
C GLY A 37 -7.36 4.05 2.91
N ASN A 38 -8.03 3.91 4.08
CA ASN A 38 -9.01 2.85 4.35
C ASN A 38 -10.45 3.22 3.99
N SER A 39 -10.71 4.44 3.50
CA SER A 39 -12.07 4.87 3.20
C SER A 39 -12.58 4.32 1.86
N GLY A 40 -13.90 4.13 1.72
CA GLY A 40 -14.52 3.78 0.44
C GLY A 40 -14.25 4.81 -0.67
N ARG A 41 -13.98 6.09 -0.31
CA ARG A 41 -13.55 7.12 -1.29
C ARG A 41 -12.13 6.88 -1.81
N ALA A 42 -11.23 6.35 -0.97
CA ALA A 42 -9.89 5.98 -1.41
C ALA A 42 -9.98 4.82 -2.41
N ARG A 43 -10.69 3.74 -2.06
CA ARG A 43 -10.93 2.59 -2.95
C ARG A 43 -11.62 3.00 -4.27
N GLN A 44 -12.58 3.94 -4.22
CA GLN A 44 -13.18 4.47 -5.45
C GLN A 44 -12.17 5.20 -6.35
N ARG A 45 -11.20 5.92 -5.77
CA ARG A 45 -10.12 6.55 -6.55
C ARG A 45 -9.18 5.51 -7.14
N VAL A 46 -8.84 4.46 -6.37
CA VAL A 46 -8.07 3.32 -6.89
C VAL A 46 -8.79 2.72 -8.09
N ALA A 47 -10.06 2.36 -7.95
CA ALA A 47 -10.84 1.76 -9.02
C ALA A 47 -10.91 2.63 -10.28
N SER A 48 -10.96 3.95 -10.13
CA SER A 48 -11.10 4.86 -11.27
C SER A 48 -9.76 5.28 -11.89
N LYS A 49 -8.66 5.35 -11.13
CA LYS A 49 -7.42 6.01 -11.57
C LYS A 49 -6.13 5.37 -11.06
N GLY A 50 -6.16 4.61 -9.96
CA GLY A 50 -4.98 4.05 -9.33
C GLY A 50 -4.50 2.74 -9.98
N GLN A 51 -3.24 2.44 -9.82
CA GLN A 51 -2.63 1.15 -10.16
C GLN A 51 -2.30 0.34 -8.90
N GLY A 52 -2.40 0.96 -7.72
CA GLY A 52 -2.22 0.28 -6.45
C GLY A 52 -3.01 0.93 -5.30
N TRP A 53 -3.25 0.13 -4.27
CA TRP A 53 -3.92 0.53 -3.05
C TRP A 53 -3.04 0.23 -1.84
N ILE A 54 -2.92 1.22 -0.94
CA ILE A 54 -2.18 1.10 0.31
C ILE A 54 -3.13 1.34 1.48
N PRO A 55 -3.89 0.35 1.97
CA PRO A 55 -4.51 0.43 3.27
C PRO A 55 -3.43 0.46 4.35
N PHE A 56 -3.76 0.99 5.52
CA PHE A 56 -2.80 1.01 6.62
C PHE A 56 -3.48 0.64 7.94
N PRO A 57 -2.77 -0.08 8.82
CA PRO A 57 -3.29 -0.43 10.14
C PRO A 57 -3.75 0.80 10.90
N THR A 58 -4.96 0.76 11.43
CA THR A 58 -5.59 1.92 12.07
C THR A 58 -6.50 1.45 13.18
N SER A 59 -6.15 1.78 14.41
CA SER A 59 -7.02 1.48 15.55
C SER A 59 -8.35 2.21 15.45
N ARG A 60 -9.39 1.68 16.11
CA ARG A 60 -10.72 2.30 16.16
C ARG A 60 -10.67 3.73 16.68
N GLN A 61 -9.83 4.00 17.67
CA GLN A 61 -9.65 5.33 18.22
C GLN A 61 -9.06 6.30 17.18
N LEU A 62 -7.99 5.89 16.51
CA LEU A 62 -7.36 6.69 15.46
C LEU A 62 -8.28 6.87 14.26
N ALA A 63 -8.99 5.82 13.86
CA ALA A 63 -9.95 5.86 12.76
C ALA A 63 -11.04 6.92 12.95
N THR A 64 -11.55 7.06 14.16
CA THR A 64 -12.55 8.08 14.52
C THR A 64 -11.97 9.48 14.31
N THR A 65 -10.77 9.75 14.78
CA THR A 65 -10.09 11.05 14.64
C THR A 65 -9.74 11.35 13.18
N ALA A 66 -9.21 10.36 12.46
CA ALA A 66 -8.80 10.48 11.08
C ALA A 66 -9.97 10.39 10.07
N ARG A 67 -11.19 10.13 10.54
CA ARG A 67 -12.40 9.94 9.71
C ARG A 67 -12.21 8.90 8.61
N THR A 68 -11.62 7.76 8.98
CA THR A 68 -11.39 6.62 8.09
C THR A 68 -11.98 5.34 8.69
N ALA A 69 -11.93 4.23 7.97
CA ALA A 69 -12.33 2.94 8.51
C ALA A 69 -11.21 2.35 9.38
N PRO A 70 -11.51 1.73 10.53
CA PRO A 70 -10.53 0.99 11.31
C PRO A 70 -10.04 -0.23 10.52
N LEU A 71 -8.79 -0.62 10.78
CA LEU A 71 -8.15 -1.79 10.19
C LEU A 71 -7.14 -2.32 11.22
N GLU A 72 -7.61 -3.15 12.13
CA GLU A 72 -6.82 -3.66 13.26
C GLU A 72 -6.29 -5.06 12.99
N THR A 73 -7.05 -5.83 12.20
CA THR A 73 -6.77 -7.25 11.92
C THR A 73 -6.83 -7.54 10.43
N ARG A 74 -6.33 -8.70 10.04
CA ARG A 74 -6.48 -9.22 8.67
C ARG A 74 -7.95 -9.40 8.28
N ASP A 75 -8.79 -9.80 9.23
CA ASP A 75 -10.23 -9.97 8.99
C ASP A 75 -10.92 -8.64 8.63
N ASP A 76 -10.43 -7.51 9.15
CA ASP A 76 -10.93 -6.19 8.76
C ASP A 76 -10.55 -5.81 7.32
N LEU A 77 -9.48 -6.39 6.78
CA LEU A 77 -9.02 -6.14 5.41
C LEU A 77 -9.93 -6.81 4.37
N VAL A 78 -10.45 -8.00 4.67
CA VAL A 78 -11.27 -8.80 3.73
C VAL A 78 -12.43 -8.00 3.15
N PRO A 79 -13.36 -7.41 3.93
CA PRO A 79 -14.46 -6.64 3.37
C PRO A 79 -14.02 -5.38 2.61
N MET A 80 -12.83 -4.85 2.89
CA MET A 80 -12.28 -3.71 2.15
C MET A 80 -11.76 -4.15 0.77
N LEU A 81 -11.14 -5.32 0.69
CA LEU A 81 -10.74 -5.92 -0.58
C LEU A 81 -11.94 -6.25 -1.45
N ASP A 82 -12.97 -6.88 -0.87
CA ASP A 82 -14.22 -7.19 -1.57
C ASP A 82 -14.85 -5.92 -2.17
N ASP A 83 -14.93 -4.83 -1.39
CA ASP A 83 -15.44 -3.54 -1.89
C ASP A 83 -14.55 -2.98 -3.02
N LEU A 84 -13.22 -3.15 -2.94
CA LEU A 84 -12.32 -2.73 -3.99
C LEU A 84 -12.55 -3.51 -5.28
N TRP A 85 -12.63 -4.85 -5.19
CA TRP A 85 -12.85 -5.72 -6.35
C TRP A 85 -14.19 -5.42 -7.03
N HIS A 86 -15.27 -5.28 -6.27
CA HIS A 86 -16.56 -4.86 -6.81
C HIS A 86 -16.54 -3.51 -7.54
N ARG A 87 -15.76 -2.54 -7.00
CA ARG A 87 -15.61 -1.22 -7.66
C ARG A 87 -14.82 -1.30 -8.96
N LEU A 88 -13.80 -2.13 -9.01
CA LEU A 88 -13.00 -2.37 -10.22
C LEU A 88 -13.86 -3.02 -11.31
N GLU A 89 -14.64 -4.03 -10.94
CA GLU A 89 -15.58 -4.69 -11.83
C GLU A 89 -16.64 -3.71 -12.37
N ALA A 90 -17.22 -2.89 -11.50
CA ALA A 90 -18.24 -1.90 -11.87
C ALA A 90 -17.75 -0.85 -12.89
N VAL A 91 -16.44 -0.61 -12.97
CA VAL A 91 -15.84 0.30 -13.97
C VAL A 91 -15.18 -0.45 -15.13
N GLY A 92 -15.39 -1.77 -15.23
CA GLY A 92 -14.86 -2.62 -16.29
C GLY A 92 -13.33 -2.78 -16.28
N ARG A 93 -12.67 -2.57 -15.12
CA ARG A 93 -11.25 -2.81 -14.96
C ARG A 93 -11.02 -4.23 -14.45
N ASN A 94 -10.27 -5.00 -15.23
CA ASN A 94 -9.78 -6.28 -14.76
C ASN A 94 -8.76 -6.01 -13.62
N PRO A 95 -8.82 -6.73 -12.49
CA PRO A 95 -8.10 -6.40 -11.27
C PRO A 95 -6.58 -6.64 -11.36
N ALA A 96 -5.90 -5.84 -12.14
CA ALA A 96 -4.45 -5.72 -12.08
C ALA A 96 -4.09 -4.45 -11.29
N VAL A 97 -4.55 -4.36 -10.05
CA VAL A 97 -4.09 -3.33 -9.12
C VAL A 97 -3.28 -4.00 -8.03
N ASP A 98 -2.13 -3.42 -7.75
CA ASP A 98 -1.33 -3.85 -6.61
C ASP A 98 -2.03 -3.54 -5.30
N VAL A 99 -1.89 -4.42 -4.32
CA VAL A 99 -2.33 -4.19 -2.96
C VAL A 99 -1.13 -4.33 -2.04
N HIS A 100 -0.79 -3.25 -1.35
CA HIS A 100 0.27 -3.25 -0.35
C HIS A 100 -0.34 -3.32 1.05
N PHE A 101 0.17 -4.23 1.88
CA PHE A 101 -0.18 -4.27 3.30
C PHE A 101 1.04 -4.65 4.15
N VAL A 102 0.92 -4.57 5.46
CA VAL A 102 1.93 -5.05 6.41
C VAL A 102 1.51 -6.43 6.90
N CYS A 103 2.46 -7.34 7.07
CA CYS A 103 2.18 -8.61 7.72
C CYS A 103 2.14 -8.40 9.24
N PRO A 104 1.02 -8.69 9.91
CA PRO A 104 0.91 -8.54 11.36
C PRO A 104 1.48 -9.73 12.12
N ASP A 105 1.73 -10.84 11.43
CA ASP A 105 2.12 -12.12 12.03
C ASP A 105 3.65 -12.21 12.17
N GLY A 106 4.12 -12.93 13.18
CA GLY A 106 5.54 -13.20 13.42
C GLY A 106 6.34 -12.08 14.07
N GLY A 107 5.79 -10.88 14.22
CA GLY A 107 6.50 -9.76 14.84
C GLY A 107 7.44 -9.02 13.91
N SER A 108 8.48 -8.39 14.48
CA SER A 108 9.47 -7.60 13.73
C SER A 108 10.78 -8.35 13.57
N PRO A 109 11.41 -8.36 12.38
CA PRO A 109 12.74 -8.95 12.17
C PRO A 109 13.85 -8.36 13.07
N ALA A 110 13.63 -7.15 13.59
CA ALA A 110 14.55 -6.51 14.53
C ALA A 110 14.35 -6.96 15.99
N SER A 111 13.38 -7.83 16.26
CA SER A 111 13.08 -8.35 17.60
C SER A 111 13.66 -9.74 17.79
N ASP A 112 14.09 -10.04 19.02
CA ASP A 112 14.64 -11.36 19.35
C ASP A 112 13.57 -12.47 19.33
N ASP A 113 12.29 -12.09 19.45
CA ASP A 113 11.12 -12.97 19.42
C ASP A 113 10.46 -13.04 18.03
N PHE A 114 11.15 -12.63 16.98
CA PHE A 114 10.64 -12.78 15.62
C PHE A 114 10.44 -14.26 15.26
N ASP A 115 9.18 -14.59 14.99
CA ASP A 115 8.76 -15.94 14.61
C ASP A 115 8.63 -16.02 13.07
N VAL A 116 9.63 -16.61 12.45
CA VAL A 116 9.74 -16.75 10.98
C VAL A 116 8.61 -17.62 10.43
N ASP A 117 8.28 -18.73 11.09
CA ASP A 117 7.24 -19.66 10.62
C ASP A 117 5.85 -19.00 10.66
N ALA A 118 5.56 -18.28 11.75
CA ALA A 118 4.33 -17.49 11.85
C ALA A 118 4.28 -16.38 10.79
N HIS A 119 5.42 -15.73 10.52
CA HIS A 119 5.51 -14.70 9.49
C HIS A 119 5.26 -15.26 8.09
N LEU A 120 5.92 -16.35 7.71
CA LEU A 120 5.71 -17.03 6.42
C LEU A 120 4.26 -17.48 6.24
N THR A 121 3.65 -18.02 7.27
CA THR A 121 2.22 -18.37 7.27
C THR A 121 1.35 -17.14 7.06
N GLY A 122 1.70 -16.03 7.69
CA GLY A 122 1.01 -14.75 7.52
C GLY A 122 1.13 -14.19 6.11
N LEU A 123 2.32 -14.27 5.50
CA LEU A 123 2.56 -13.86 4.12
C LEU A 123 1.71 -14.66 3.14
N ALA A 124 1.68 -15.99 3.26
CA ALA A 124 0.85 -16.87 2.44
C ALA A 124 -0.64 -16.51 2.55
N ALA A 125 -1.12 -16.27 3.76
CA ALA A 125 -2.50 -15.88 3.98
C ALA A 125 -2.83 -14.48 3.41
N LEU A 126 -1.88 -13.54 3.37
CA LEU A 126 -2.06 -12.25 2.69
C LEU A 126 -2.07 -12.41 1.16
N GLU A 127 -1.23 -13.28 0.61
CA GLU A 127 -1.22 -13.61 -0.82
C GLU A 127 -2.56 -14.21 -1.26
N GLU A 128 -3.13 -15.15 -0.49
CA GLU A 128 -4.46 -15.71 -0.76
C GLU A 128 -5.58 -14.66 -0.78
N LEU A 129 -5.44 -13.57 -0.03
CA LEU A 129 -6.36 -12.44 -0.05
C LEU A 129 -6.13 -11.49 -1.22
N GLY A 130 -5.05 -11.66 -1.99
CA GLY A 130 -4.70 -10.83 -3.14
C GLY A 130 -3.80 -9.63 -2.78
N VAL A 131 -3.12 -9.66 -1.64
CA VAL A 131 -2.03 -8.71 -1.33
C VAL A 131 -0.82 -9.08 -2.19
N THR A 132 -0.28 -8.11 -2.92
CA THR A 132 0.83 -8.32 -3.87
C THR A 132 2.16 -7.75 -3.37
N TRP A 133 2.11 -6.86 -2.40
CA TRP A 133 3.28 -6.22 -1.78
C TRP A 133 3.15 -6.21 -0.28
N VAL A 134 4.20 -6.61 0.41
CA VAL A 134 4.23 -6.57 1.87
C VAL A 134 5.29 -5.58 2.35
N GLY A 135 4.87 -4.67 3.23
CA GLY A 135 5.76 -3.78 3.95
C GLY A 135 6.27 -4.45 5.22
N VAL A 136 7.57 -4.45 5.40
CA VAL A 136 8.21 -4.98 6.61
C VAL A 136 8.78 -3.81 7.41
N PRO A 137 8.19 -3.48 8.57
CA PRO A 137 8.67 -2.37 9.40
C PRO A 137 9.96 -2.77 10.12
N ILE A 138 11.03 -2.07 9.81
CA ILE A 138 12.33 -2.21 10.49
C ILE A 138 12.71 -0.88 11.12
N PRO A 139 13.11 -0.84 12.41
CA PRO A 139 13.56 0.39 13.06
C PRO A 139 14.78 0.98 12.34
N GLY A 140 14.83 2.30 12.21
CA GLY A 140 15.96 3.00 11.59
C GLY A 140 17.11 3.31 12.55
N ASP A 141 16.97 3.03 13.85
CA ASP A 141 17.95 3.35 14.88
C ASP A 141 17.98 2.28 15.98
N PRO A 142 19.16 1.81 16.42
CA PRO A 142 20.48 2.14 15.86
C PRO A 142 20.74 1.44 14.51
N LEU A 143 21.61 2.02 13.68
CA LEU A 143 21.91 1.55 12.33
C LEU A 143 22.34 0.06 12.30
N ASP A 144 23.15 -0.38 13.25
CA ASP A 144 23.63 -1.75 13.32
C ASP A 144 22.46 -2.75 13.44
N ARG A 145 21.48 -2.44 14.28
CA ARG A 145 20.25 -3.23 14.41
C ARG A 145 19.41 -3.24 13.14
N THR A 146 19.36 -2.11 12.44
CA THR A 146 18.67 -2.04 11.15
C THR A 146 19.29 -2.96 10.14
N VAL A 147 20.62 -2.93 10.03
CA VAL A 147 21.38 -3.79 9.09
C VAL A 147 21.22 -5.27 9.46
N GLU A 148 21.34 -5.61 10.75
CA GLU A 148 21.15 -6.95 11.26
C GLU A 148 19.75 -7.51 10.91
N ALA A 149 18.71 -6.73 11.14
CA ALA A 149 17.34 -7.11 10.82
C ALA A 149 17.11 -7.30 9.31
N LEU A 150 17.72 -6.47 8.47
CA LEU A 150 17.66 -6.60 7.00
C LEU A 150 18.35 -7.88 6.53
N LEU A 151 19.55 -8.19 7.04
CA LEU A 151 20.26 -9.41 6.70
C LEU A 151 19.50 -10.64 7.17
N ARG A 152 19.02 -10.64 8.41
CA ARG A 152 18.22 -11.73 8.97
C ARG A 152 16.96 -11.99 8.12
N TYR A 153 16.24 -10.93 7.75
CA TYR A 153 15.04 -11.07 6.92
C TYR A 153 15.36 -11.64 5.53
N GLY A 154 16.48 -11.21 4.94
CA GLY A 154 16.98 -11.78 3.68
C GLY A 154 17.24 -13.27 3.78
N GLU A 155 18.02 -13.69 4.78
CA GLU A 155 18.44 -15.08 4.97
C GLU A 155 17.28 -16.01 5.39
N GLU A 156 16.46 -15.58 6.36
CA GLU A 156 15.44 -16.44 6.98
C GLU A 156 14.10 -16.45 6.24
N VAL A 157 13.76 -15.37 5.52
CA VAL A 157 12.44 -15.23 4.87
C VAL A 157 12.54 -15.26 3.35
N ILE A 158 13.49 -14.54 2.74
CA ILE A 158 13.57 -14.45 1.27
C ILE A 158 14.30 -15.66 0.69
N ASP A 159 15.47 -16.01 1.24
CA ASP A 159 16.31 -17.10 0.72
C ASP A 159 15.91 -18.46 1.30
N GLY A 160 15.20 -18.48 2.44
CA GLY A 160 14.74 -19.69 3.12
C GLY A 160 13.37 -20.20 2.67
N SER A 161 12.68 -19.47 1.78
CA SER A 161 11.33 -19.80 1.29
C SER A 161 11.32 -20.58 -0.02
#